data_414f606b5ae652db14037fcde3d58e4d
#
_entry.id   414f606b5ae652db14037fcde3d58e4d
#
_cell.length_a   1.000
_cell.length_b   1.000
_cell.length_c   1.000
_cell.angle_alpha   90.00
_cell.angle_beta   90.00
_cell.angle_gamma   90.00
#
_symmetry.space_group_name_H-M   'P 1'
#
loop_
_entity.id
_entity.type
_entity.pdbx_description
1 polymer ?
#
loop_
_entity_poly.entity_id
_entity_poly.type
_entity_poly.pdbx_seq_one_letter_code
_entity_poly.pdbx_strand_id
1 'polypeptide(L)'
;MDNLERKIETGSLYKLDKNFLLTKVDKKYRITNGPAFIDKLNFYHTDSSKKKIYKIKINKKNKILKKTLFKKFNSAEGSPDGMTLDKNKNLWVAHYHGACISVFNKKAELLTRINFPAKNITNCAFGGRNNNELFVTTAKKGMSKAEMQKYRYS
;
A
#
# COMPACT_ATOMS: atom_id res chain seq x y z
N MET A 1 -6.01 -15.92 8.30
CA MET A 1 -5.51 -15.22 9.51
C MET A 1 -4.20 -14.54 9.10
N ASP A 2 -4.27 -13.24 8.72
CA ASP A 2 -3.09 -12.54 8.23
C ASP A 2 -2.30 -12.04 9.42
N ASN A 3 -1.30 -12.82 9.78
CA ASN A 3 -0.35 -12.42 10.78
C ASN A 3 0.70 -11.53 10.09
N LEU A 4 0.77 -10.24 10.45
CA LEU A 4 1.82 -9.32 9.99
C LEU A 4 3.24 -9.84 10.31
N GLU A 5 3.34 -10.82 11.20
CA GLU A 5 4.57 -11.54 11.55
C GLU A 5 4.90 -12.72 10.61
N ARG A 6 4.14 -12.94 9.53
CA ARG A 6 4.44 -14.02 8.60
C ARG A 6 5.89 -13.97 8.16
N LYS A 7 6.65 -14.98 8.55
CA LYS A 7 8.08 -15.15 8.17
C LYS A 7 8.21 -15.78 6.78
N ILE A 8 7.16 -16.45 6.28
CA ILE A 8 7.18 -17.22 5.02
C ILE A 8 6.78 -16.34 3.84
N GLU A 9 7.55 -16.40 2.76
CA GLU A 9 7.38 -15.59 1.55
C GLU A 9 6.54 -16.33 0.49
N THR A 10 5.24 -16.49 0.76
CA THR A 10 4.31 -17.20 -0.14
C THR A 10 3.50 -16.28 -1.06
N GLY A 11 3.50 -14.97 -0.75
CA GLY A 11 2.74 -13.97 -1.51
C GLY A 11 3.29 -13.73 -2.91
N SER A 12 2.40 -13.47 -3.85
CA SER A 12 2.71 -13.20 -5.26
C SER A 12 1.84 -12.06 -5.80
N LEU A 13 2.34 -11.36 -6.80
CA LEU A 13 1.60 -10.40 -7.59
C LEU A 13 1.16 -11.06 -8.90
N TYR A 14 -0.12 -10.98 -9.21
CA TYR A 14 -0.71 -11.49 -10.43
C TYR A 14 -1.30 -10.36 -11.28
N LYS A 15 -1.33 -10.56 -12.58
CA LYS A 15 -2.07 -9.77 -13.55
C LYS A 15 -3.14 -10.65 -14.17
N LEU A 16 -4.35 -10.12 -14.25
CA LEU A 16 -5.44 -10.67 -15.07
C LEU A 16 -5.62 -9.76 -16.28
N ASP A 17 -5.61 -10.31 -17.48
CA ASP A 17 -5.85 -9.53 -18.71
C ASP A 17 -7.33 -9.54 -19.12
N LYS A 18 -7.67 -8.84 -20.22
CA LYS A 18 -9.03 -8.75 -20.75
C LYS A 18 -9.64 -10.09 -21.18
N ASN A 19 -8.83 -11.12 -21.44
CA ASN A 19 -9.24 -12.47 -21.81
C ASN A 19 -9.24 -13.41 -20.60
N PHE A 20 -9.17 -12.85 -19.36
CA PHE A 20 -9.09 -13.59 -18.10
C PHE A 20 -7.86 -14.49 -17.97
N LEU A 21 -6.81 -14.26 -18.77
CA LEU A 21 -5.55 -14.97 -18.64
C LEU A 21 -4.77 -14.45 -17.42
N LEU A 22 -4.54 -15.35 -16.47
CA LEU A 22 -3.80 -15.05 -15.24
C LEU A 22 -2.30 -15.23 -15.45
N THR A 23 -1.52 -14.21 -15.17
CA THR A 23 -0.06 -14.22 -15.24
C THR A 23 0.55 -13.83 -13.90
N LYS A 24 1.47 -14.66 -13.37
CA LYS A 24 2.26 -14.29 -12.20
C LYS A 24 3.35 -13.29 -12.62
N VAL A 25 3.30 -12.08 -12.06
CA VAL A 25 4.24 -10.98 -12.37
C VAL A 25 5.44 -10.99 -11.43
N ASP A 26 5.21 -11.22 -10.12
CA ASP A 26 6.26 -11.26 -9.10
C ASP A 26 5.91 -12.21 -7.96
N LYS A 27 6.89 -12.58 -7.13
CA LYS A 27 6.76 -13.54 -6.03
C LYS A 27 7.71 -13.18 -4.87
N LYS A 28 7.64 -13.97 -3.78
CA LYS A 28 8.47 -13.86 -2.57
C LYS A 28 8.13 -12.60 -1.74
N TYR A 29 6.86 -12.37 -1.58
CA TYR A 29 6.32 -11.40 -0.62
C TYR A 29 5.80 -12.13 0.62
N ARG A 30 5.82 -11.45 1.77
CA ARG A 30 5.15 -11.92 2.99
C ARG A 30 3.68 -11.53 2.98
N ILE A 31 3.39 -10.23 2.80
CA ILE A 31 2.03 -9.69 2.67
C ILE A 31 2.05 -8.66 1.55
N THR A 32 1.34 -8.96 0.46
CA THR A 32 1.25 -8.10 -0.72
C THR A 32 0.14 -7.06 -0.58
N ASN A 33 0.43 -5.80 -0.90
CA ASN A 33 -0.55 -4.72 -0.98
C ASN A 33 -0.25 -3.76 -2.15
N GLY A 34 -1.26 -3.00 -2.57
CA GLY A 34 -1.25 -2.25 -3.81
C GLY A 34 -1.72 -3.14 -4.96
N PRO A 35 -1.34 -2.91 -6.22
CA PRO A 35 -0.37 -1.93 -6.72
C PRO A 35 -0.96 -0.53 -6.99
N ALA A 36 -0.10 0.50 -7.02
CA ALA A 36 -0.44 1.85 -7.47
C ALA A 36 0.35 2.19 -8.74
N PHE A 37 -0.35 2.36 -9.87
CA PHE A 37 0.28 2.53 -11.18
C PHE A 37 0.66 3.98 -11.46
N ILE A 38 1.94 4.23 -11.69
CA ILE A 38 2.49 5.51 -12.15
C ILE A 38 2.12 5.73 -13.64
N ASP A 39 2.28 4.66 -14.42
CA ASP A 39 1.91 4.55 -15.82
C ASP A 39 1.69 3.07 -16.19
N LYS A 40 1.50 2.75 -17.47
CA LYS A 40 1.20 1.37 -17.94
C LYS A 40 2.26 0.32 -17.60
N LEU A 41 3.51 0.73 -17.35
CA LEU A 41 4.65 -0.18 -17.14
C LEU A 41 5.39 0.04 -15.82
N ASN A 42 5.05 1.10 -15.07
CA ASN A 42 5.69 1.46 -13.81
C ASN A 42 4.65 1.55 -12.70
N PHE A 43 4.92 0.93 -11.57
CA PHE A 43 4.02 0.94 -10.42
C PHE A 43 4.77 0.78 -9.11
N TYR A 44 4.09 1.16 -8.02
CA TYR A 44 4.52 0.84 -6.67
C TYR A 44 3.83 -0.44 -6.19
N HIS A 45 4.53 -1.24 -5.39
CA HIS A 45 4.00 -2.45 -4.77
C HIS A 45 4.60 -2.65 -3.37
N THR A 46 3.78 -3.13 -2.44
CA THR A 46 4.13 -3.20 -1.01
C THR A 46 4.34 -4.63 -0.55
N ASP A 47 5.33 -4.83 0.31
CA ASP A 47 5.39 -5.95 1.26
C ASP A 47 5.17 -5.38 2.67
N SER A 48 3.93 -5.43 3.16
CA SER A 48 3.53 -4.82 4.43
C SER A 48 4.27 -5.42 5.62
N SER A 49 4.48 -6.73 5.64
CA SER A 49 5.20 -7.42 6.70
C SER A 49 6.69 -7.04 6.75
N LYS A 50 7.29 -6.81 5.59
CA LYS A 50 8.68 -6.30 5.51
C LYS A 50 8.78 -4.79 5.68
N LYS A 51 7.64 -4.09 5.79
CA LYS A 51 7.53 -2.63 5.87
C LYS A 51 8.25 -1.91 4.73
N LYS A 52 8.07 -2.44 3.50
CA LYS A 52 8.77 -1.95 2.30
C LYS A 52 7.80 -1.68 1.16
N ILE A 53 8.03 -0.57 0.48
CA ILE A 53 7.42 -0.28 -0.82
C ILE A 53 8.51 -0.35 -1.88
N TYR A 54 8.21 -1.05 -2.96
CA TYR A 54 9.08 -1.17 -4.13
C TYR A 54 8.51 -0.37 -5.29
N LYS A 55 9.39 0.25 -6.09
CA LYS A 55 9.07 0.76 -7.41
C LYS A 55 9.49 -0.30 -8.43
N ILE A 56 8.54 -0.72 -9.26
CA ILE A 56 8.70 -1.82 -10.22
C ILE A 56 8.46 -1.31 -11.63
N LYS A 57 9.36 -1.68 -12.54
CA LYS A 57 9.21 -1.47 -13.99
C LYS A 57 9.08 -2.84 -14.66
N ILE A 58 8.05 -2.99 -15.51
CA ILE A 58 7.83 -4.18 -16.33
C ILE A 58 7.94 -3.84 -17.81
N ASN A 59 8.14 -4.86 -18.66
CA ASN A 59 8.02 -4.72 -20.11
C ASN A 59 6.59 -5.06 -20.58
N LYS A 60 6.33 -4.93 -21.88
CA LYS A 60 5.03 -5.26 -22.50
C LYS A 60 4.62 -6.73 -22.32
N LYS A 61 5.57 -7.65 -22.04
CA LYS A 61 5.32 -9.07 -21.74
C LYS A 61 5.18 -9.33 -20.23
N ASN A 62 5.02 -8.29 -19.42
CA ASN A 62 4.89 -8.30 -17.94
C ASN A 62 6.11 -8.90 -17.20
N LYS A 63 7.27 -8.98 -17.82
CA LYS A 63 8.53 -9.35 -17.15
C LYS A 63 9.08 -8.14 -16.41
N ILE A 64 9.52 -8.33 -15.18
CA ILE A 64 10.17 -7.27 -14.38
C ILE A 64 11.53 -6.95 -15.04
N LEU A 65 11.70 -5.67 -15.38
CA LEU A 65 12.96 -5.11 -15.86
C LEU A 65 13.77 -4.50 -14.71
N LYS A 66 13.07 -3.91 -13.73
CA LYS A 66 13.72 -3.27 -12.58
C LYS A 66 12.78 -3.32 -11.39
N LYS A 67 13.34 -3.64 -10.21
CA LYS A 67 12.67 -3.56 -8.92
C LYS A 67 13.61 -2.88 -7.94
N THR A 68 13.23 -1.71 -7.44
CA THR A 68 14.04 -0.92 -6.51
C THR A 68 13.27 -0.64 -5.25
N LEU A 69 13.94 -0.58 -4.11
CA LEU A 69 13.36 -0.10 -2.88
C LEU A 69 13.00 1.38 -3.05
N PHE A 70 11.72 1.71 -2.87
CA PHE A 70 11.23 3.08 -2.86
C PHE A 70 11.25 3.66 -1.45
N LYS A 71 10.65 2.95 -0.47
CA LYS A 71 10.57 3.39 0.93
C LYS A 71 10.62 2.19 1.87
N LYS A 72 11.33 2.34 2.98
CA LYS A 72 11.28 1.45 4.15
C LYS A 72 10.71 2.24 5.33
N PHE A 73 9.79 1.63 6.06
CA PHE A 73 9.16 2.20 7.25
C PHE A 73 9.78 1.60 8.51
N ASN A 74 9.85 2.38 9.57
CA ASN A 74 10.25 1.91 10.90
C ASN A 74 9.03 1.35 11.67
N SER A 75 9.28 0.80 12.86
CA SER A 75 8.21 0.16 13.65
C SER A 75 7.16 1.14 14.18
N ALA A 76 7.56 2.37 14.48
CA ALA A 76 6.66 3.40 15.01
C ALA A 76 5.70 3.96 13.95
N GLU A 77 6.02 3.82 12.67
CA GLU A 77 5.19 4.31 11.56
C GLU A 77 4.03 3.37 11.20
N GLY A 78 3.93 2.19 11.82
CA GLY A 78 3.02 1.13 11.39
C GLY A 78 3.55 0.37 10.17
N SER A 79 2.65 -0.26 9.43
CA SER A 79 3.00 -1.01 8.20
C SER A 79 2.31 -0.40 7.00
N PRO A 80 3.01 -0.18 5.87
CA PRO A 80 2.37 0.29 4.65
C PRO A 80 1.35 -0.74 4.17
N ASP A 81 0.15 -0.28 3.84
CA ASP A 81 -0.98 -1.11 3.41
C ASP A 81 -1.44 -0.70 2.02
N GLY A 82 -2.71 -0.43 1.79
CA GLY A 82 -3.20 0.07 0.52
C GLY A 82 -2.64 1.45 0.17
N MET A 83 -2.62 1.76 -1.12
CA MET A 83 -2.04 3.01 -1.63
C MET A 83 -2.66 3.44 -2.96
N THR A 84 -2.58 4.74 -3.22
CA THR A 84 -3.03 5.34 -4.48
C THR A 84 -2.09 6.47 -4.90
N LEU A 85 -2.27 6.99 -6.11
CA LEU A 85 -1.55 8.16 -6.60
C LEU A 85 -2.50 9.34 -6.82
N ASP A 86 -2.05 10.54 -6.45
CA ASP A 86 -2.73 11.77 -6.86
C ASP A 86 -2.42 12.16 -8.32
N LYS A 87 -3.05 13.23 -8.81
CA LYS A 87 -2.83 13.77 -10.16
C LYS A 87 -1.37 14.19 -10.42
N ASN A 88 -0.62 14.55 -9.38
CA ASN A 88 0.80 14.92 -9.46
C ASN A 88 1.73 13.72 -9.37
N LYS A 89 1.17 12.49 -9.28
CA LYS A 89 1.89 11.23 -9.08
C LYS A 89 2.62 11.15 -7.74
N ASN A 90 2.16 11.85 -6.71
CA ASN A 90 2.58 11.60 -5.34
C ASN A 90 1.89 10.34 -4.81
N LEU A 91 2.62 9.54 -4.04
CA LEU A 91 2.15 8.28 -3.51
C LEU A 91 1.51 8.49 -2.13
N TRP A 92 0.21 8.17 -2.03
CA TRP A 92 -0.57 8.19 -0.81
C TRP A 92 -0.61 6.78 -0.23
N VAL A 93 -0.12 6.61 0.99
CA VAL A 93 0.08 5.30 1.62
C VAL A 93 -0.71 5.24 2.93
N ALA A 94 -1.62 4.27 3.03
CA ALA A 94 -2.30 3.94 4.28
C ALA A 94 -1.37 3.18 5.22
N HIS A 95 -1.46 3.47 6.54
CA HIS A 95 -0.62 2.83 7.55
C HIS A 95 -1.45 1.95 8.49
N TYR A 96 -1.31 0.64 8.35
CA TYR A 96 -1.85 -0.32 9.31
C TYR A 96 -1.11 -0.20 10.63
N HIS A 97 -1.81 -0.03 11.75
CA HIS A 97 -1.30 0.34 13.08
C HIS A 97 -0.61 1.72 13.17
N GLY A 98 -0.73 2.57 12.16
CA GLY A 98 -0.06 3.87 12.13
C GLY A 98 -1.00 5.08 12.31
N ALA A 99 -2.32 4.88 12.29
CA ALA A 99 -3.35 5.92 12.42
C ALA A 99 -3.17 7.11 11.46
N CYS A 100 -2.59 6.90 10.29
CA CYS A 100 -2.31 7.97 9.34
C CYS A 100 -2.27 7.50 7.88
N ILE A 101 -2.29 8.47 6.98
CA ILE A 101 -1.87 8.36 5.59
C ILE A 101 -0.65 9.26 5.40
N SER A 102 0.40 8.74 4.80
CA SER A 102 1.59 9.54 4.40
C SER A 102 1.60 9.76 2.90
N VAL A 103 2.01 10.96 2.48
CA VAL A 103 2.14 11.35 1.08
C VAL A 103 3.60 11.53 0.74
N PHE A 104 4.08 10.80 -0.26
CA PHE A 104 5.46 10.85 -0.71
C PHE A 104 5.56 11.34 -2.15
N ASN A 105 6.58 12.16 -2.45
CA ASN A 105 6.90 12.51 -3.82
C ASN A 105 7.65 11.36 -4.55
N LYS A 106 7.99 11.58 -5.82
CA LYS A 106 8.69 10.58 -6.67
C LYS A 106 10.08 10.18 -6.17
N LYS A 107 10.68 10.99 -5.26
CA LYS A 107 11.99 10.76 -4.63
C LYS A 107 11.88 10.08 -3.26
N ALA A 108 10.68 9.67 -2.84
CA ALA A 108 10.37 9.11 -1.52
C ALA A 108 10.53 10.11 -0.35
N GLU A 109 10.53 11.40 -0.62
CA GLU A 109 10.49 12.45 0.37
C GLU A 109 9.07 12.62 0.89
N LEU A 110 8.90 12.69 2.21
CA LEU A 110 7.61 12.90 2.85
C LEU A 110 7.14 14.34 2.62
N LEU A 111 6.00 14.50 1.96
CA LEU A 111 5.38 15.81 1.74
C LEU A 111 4.46 16.18 2.89
N THR A 112 3.64 15.24 3.35
CA THR A 112 2.71 15.45 4.46
C THR A 112 2.27 14.13 5.07
N ARG A 113 1.72 14.21 6.29
CA ARG A 113 1.07 13.10 7.00
C ARG A 113 -0.28 13.56 7.53
N ILE A 114 -1.32 12.82 7.23
CA ILE A 114 -2.69 13.09 7.65
C ILE A 114 -3.05 12.06 8.71
N ASN A 115 -3.28 12.52 9.94
CA ASN A 115 -3.68 11.67 11.04
C ASN A 115 -5.19 11.40 11.01
N PHE A 116 -5.58 10.19 11.40
CA PHE A 116 -6.97 9.73 11.44
C PHE A 116 -7.38 9.33 12.86
N PRO A 117 -8.65 9.48 13.20
CA PRO A 117 -9.20 8.98 14.46
C PRO A 117 -9.47 7.47 14.44
N ALA A 118 -8.75 6.75 13.60
CA ALA A 118 -8.77 5.29 13.43
C ALA A 118 -7.35 4.76 13.43
N LYS A 119 -7.10 3.64 14.13
CA LYS A 119 -5.73 3.10 14.25
C LYS A 119 -5.22 2.42 13.00
N ASN A 120 -6.07 1.58 12.40
CA ASN A 120 -5.68 0.78 11.24
C ASN A 120 -6.29 1.39 9.99
N ILE A 121 -5.51 2.17 9.28
CA ILE A 121 -5.88 2.66 7.96
C ILE A 121 -5.43 1.61 6.95
N THR A 122 -6.38 1.06 6.19
CA THR A 122 -6.12 -0.10 5.33
C THR A 122 -5.97 0.24 3.87
N ASN A 123 -6.71 1.23 3.36
CA ASN A 123 -6.60 1.65 1.97
C ASN A 123 -7.07 3.09 1.81
N CYS A 124 -6.74 3.68 0.68
CA CYS A 124 -7.27 4.98 0.25
C CYS A 124 -7.40 5.03 -1.28
N ALA A 125 -8.40 5.76 -1.75
CA ALA A 125 -8.64 5.96 -3.17
C ALA A 125 -9.24 7.36 -3.41
N PHE A 126 -8.82 8.01 -4.49
CA PHE A 126 -9.46 9.25 -4.92
C PHE A 126 -10.76 8.94 -5.65
N GLY A 127 -11.76 9.77 -5.43
CA GLY A 127 -13.09 9.70 -6.03
C GLY A 127 -13.81 11.04 -5.95
N GLY A 128 -15.15 10.99 -6.02
CA GLY A 128 -15.99 12.17 -6.14
C GLY A 128 -16.02 12.71 -7.57
N ARG A 129 -16.85 13.75 -7.80
CA ARG A 129 -17.13 14.29 -9.14
C ARG A 129 -15.87 14.72 -9.90
N ASN A 130 -14.85 15.23 -9.20
CA ASN A 130 -13.61 15.78 -9.78
C ASN A 130 -12.35 15.01 -9.32
N ASN A 131 -12.51 13.81 -8.75
CA ASN A 131 -11.41 13.05 -8.12
C ASN A 131 -10.61 13.85 -7.08
N ASN A 132 -11.29 14.72 -6.33
CA ASN A 132 -10.71 15.57 -5.28
C ASN A 132 -11.13 15.17 -3.87
N GLU A 133 -11.88 14.08 -3.73
CA GLU A 133 -12.27 13.48 -2.46
C GLU A 133 -11.45 12.23 -2.22
N LEU A 134 -10.96 12.04 -0.98
CA LEU A 134 -10.22 10.85 -0.59
C LEU A 134 -11.12 9.94 0.24
N PHE A 135 -11.40 8.75 -0.27
CA PHE A 135 -12.09 7.69 0.45
C PHE A 135 -11.07 6.81 1.16
N VAL A 136 -11.31 6.53 2.43
CA VAL A 136 -10.36 5.82 3.30
C VAL A 136 -11.08 4.68 3.98
N THR A 137 -10.46 3.49 4.00
CA THR A 137 -10.97 2.32 4.70
C THR A 137 -10.17 2.03 5.97
N THR A 138 -10.83 1.50 6.98
CA THR A 138 -10.25 1.16 8.29
C THR A 138 -10.58 -0.27 8.71
N ALA A 139 -9.89 -0.80 9.71
CA ALA A 139 -10.17 -2.11 10.28
C ALA A 139 -9.95 -2.17 11.81
N LYS A 140 -10.77 -2.94 12.50
CA LYS A 140 -10.62 -3.22 13.94
C LYS A 140 -9.69 -4.41 14.24
N LYS A 141 -9.37 -5.21 13.23
CA LYS A 141 -8.56 -6.43 13.40
C LYS A 141 -7.21 -6.12 14.05
N GLY A 142 -6.84 -6.89 15.05
CA GLY A 142 -5.57 -6.75 15.75
C GLY A 142 -5.48 -5.59 16.74
N MET A 143 -6.61 -4.94 17.07
CA MET A 143 -6.68 -3.91 18.11
C MET A 143 -7.01 -4.52 19.46
N SER A 144 -6.37 -4.03 20.51
CA SER A 144 -6.74 -4.31 21.90
C SER A 144 -8.02 -3.57 22.28
N LYS A 145 -8.66 -3.98 23.40
CA LYS A 145 -9.86 -3.28 23.93
C LYS A 145 -9.58 -1.80 24.21
N ALA A 146 -8.43 -1.47 24.77
CA ALA A 146 -8.03 -0.09 25.06
C ALA A 146 -7.87 0.73 23.77
N GLU A 147 -7.29 0.14 22.73
CA GLU A 147 -7.17 0.79 21.41
C GLU A 147 -8.53 1.01 20.76
N MET A 148 -9.47 0.07 20.87
CA MET A 148 -10.83 0.24 20.36
C MET A 148 -11.59 1.37 21.08
N GLN A 149 -11.33 1.59 22.37
CA GLN A 149 -11.88 2.73 23.11
C GLN A 149 -11.27 4.06 22.67
N LYS A 150 -9.94 4.08 22.41
CA LYS A 150 -9.23 5.28 21.97
C LYS A 150 -9.58 5.68 20.53
N TYR A 151 -9.71 4.71 19.64
CA TYR A 151 -9.96 4.93 18.20
C TYR A 151 -11.39 4.51 17.83
N ARG A 152 -12.35 5.37 18.14
CA ARG A 152 -13.79 5.09 17.99
C ARG A 152 -14.25 4.82 16.55
N TYR A 153 -13.48 5.25 15.55
CA TYR A 153 -13.80 5.14 14.13
C TYR A 153 -12.98 4.05 13.36
N SER A 154 -12.42 3.12 14.10
CA SER A 154 -11.72 1.95 13.50
C SER A 154 -12.70 0.85 13.14
#